data_adaaa26a317babb812dcf729a573f934
#
_entry.id   adaaa26a317babb812dcf729a573f934
#
_cell.length_a   1.000
_cell.length_b   1.000
_cell.length_c   1.000
_cell.angle_alpha   90.00
_cell.angle_beta   90.00
_cell.angle_gamma   90.00
#
_symmetry.space_group_name_H-M   'P 1'
#
loop_
_entity.id
_entity.type
_entity.pdbx_description
1 polymer ?
#
loop_
_entity_poly.entity_id
_entity_poly.type
_entity_poly.pdbx_seq_one_letter_code
_entity_poly.pdbx_strand_id
1 'polypeptide(L)'
;MKKAEEIFQLLKDNFPESNLELKTDQPTEPVLLVSPNEIDKMSVFLHDNQELQFDSLVLLSGVDEVKANLLSVYYHIESTSIKHKIVLKVVTDRSNPEVNSVTSVWKGADWHEREAYDMYGIKFTNHPDLRRILMPYDWEAGYPLRKDYENPEFYQGMKVPY
;
A
#
# COMPACT_ATOMS: atom_id res chain seq x y z
N MET A 1 -0.73 19.98 -15.19
CA MET A 1 -1.22 18.64 -14.83
C MET A 1 -0.57 17.64 -15.77
N LYS A 2 0.21 16.68 -15.23
CA LYS A 2 0.85 15.63 -16.04
C LYS A 2 -0.08 14.43 -16.17
N LYS A 3 0.02 13.72 -17.30
CA LYS A 3 -0.66 12.44 -17.50
C LYS A 3 0.15 11.30 -16.90
N ALA A 4 -0.48 10.14 -16.67
CA ALA A 4 0.16 8.97 -16.08
C ALA A 4 1.39 8.49 -16.88
N GLU A 5 1.33 8.58 -18.20
CA GLU A 5 2.43 8.21 -19.10
C GLU A 5 3.66 9.12 -18.91
N GLU A 6 3.43 10.42 -18.68
CA GLU A 6 4.51 11.38 -18.43
C GLU A 6 5.15 11.15 -17.06
N ILE A 7 4.33 10.83 -16.04
CA ILE A 7 4.81 10.47 -14.70
C ILE A 7 5.61 9.17 -14.75
N PHE A 8 5.09 8.18 -15.47
CA PHE A 8 5.78 6.90 -15.69
C PHE A 8 7.15 7.09 -16.37
N GLN A 9 7.21 7.93 -17.42
CA GLN A 9 8.47 8.19 -18.10
C GLN A 9 9.49 8.88 -17.19
N LEU A 10 9.07 9.85 -16.38
CA LEU A 10 9.93 10.52 -15.41
C LEU A 10 10.48 9.53 -14.36
N LEU A 11 9.64 8.61 -13.88
CA LEU A 11 10.09 7.58 -12.95
C LEU A 11 11.08 6.62 -13.62
N LYS A 12 10.82 6.20 -14.84
CA LYS A 12 11.70 5.30 -15.59
C LYS A 12 13.07 5.92 -15.89
N ASP A 13 13.12 7.21 -16.17
CA ASP A 13 14.37 7.94 -16.40
C ASP A 13 15.21 8.09 -15.14
N ASN A 14 14.57 8.21 -13.96
CA ASN A 14 15.26 8.34 -12.67
C ASN A 14 15.53 7.00 -11.97
N PHE A 15 14.78 5.96 -12.30
CA PHE A 15 14.90 4.61 -11.76
C PHE A 15 15.01 3.56 -12.88
N PRO A 16 16.07 3.60 -13.70
CA PRO A 16 16.17 2.76 -14.92
C PRO A 16 16.27 1.26 -14.62
N GLU A 17 16.76 0.89 -13.44
CA GLU A 17 16.90 -0.51 -13.02
C GLU A 17 15.62 -1.07 -12.37
N SER A 18 14.64 -0.21 -12.08
CA SER A 18 13.41 -0.61 -11.43
C SER A 18 12.43 -1.24 -12.42
N ASN A 19 11.80 -2.32 -11.98
CA ASN A 19 10.77 -2.99 -12.78
C ASN A 19 9.42 -2.26 -12.62
N LEU A 20 9.23 -1.21 -13.43
CA LEU A 20 8.03 -0.39 -13.46
C LEU A 20 7.10 -0.82 -14.59
N GLU A 21 5.83 -0.95 -14.33
CA GLU A 21 4.80 -1.25 -15.33
C GLU A 21 3.60 -0.29 -15.15
N LEU A 22 3.21 0.39 -16.22
CA LEU A 22 2.01 1.23 -16.21
C LEU A 22 0.85 0.48 -16.87
N LYS A 23 -0.25 0.32 -16.10
CA LYS A 23 -1.51 -0.25 -16.57
C LYS A 23 -2.54 0.86 -16.77
N THR A 24 -2.93 1.08 -18.01
CA THR A 24 -3.91 2.12 -18.41
C THR A 24 -5.28 1.53 -18.73
N ASP A 25 -5.43 0.21 -18.74
CA ASP A 25 -6.64 -0.54 -19.04
C ASP A 25 -7.61 -0.66 -17.86
N GLN A 26 -7.33 0.05 -16.79
CA GLN A 26 -8.17 0.04 -15.58
C GLN A 26 -9.41 0.92 -15.75
N PRO A 27 -10.58 0.52 -15.16
CA PRO A 27 -11.84 1.23 -15.36
C PRO A 27 -11.88 2.62 -14.70
N THR A 28 -10.98 2.93 -13.79
CA THR A 28 -10.98 4.18 -13.03
C THR A 28 -9.74 5.03 -13.33
N GLU A 29 -8.63 4.72 -12.70
CA GLU A 29 -7.37 5.48 -12.80
C GLU A 29 -6.23 4.57 -13.26
N PRO A 30 -5.25 5.10 -14.03
CA PRO A 30 -4.06 4.35 -14.37
C PRO A 30 -3.31 3.88 -13.13
N VAL A 31 -2.84 2.64 -13.15
CA VAL A 31 -2.12 2.02 -12.05
C VAL A 31 -0.67 1.77 -12.44
N LEU A 32 0.24 2.28 -11.63
CA LEU A 32 1.68 2.06 -11.76
C LEU A 32 2.14 0.98 -10.80
N LEU A 33 2.64 -0.14 -11.31
CA LEU A 33 3.27 -1.18 -10.50
C LEU A 33 4.66 -0.73 -10.08
N VAL A 34 4.94 -0.93 -8.79
CA VAL A 34 6.20 -0.57 -8.13
C VAL A 34 6.68 -1.74 -7.27
N SER A 35 7.99 -1.94 -7.21
CA SER A 35 8.60 -2.94 -6.33
C SER A 35 8.37 -2.61 -4.85
N PRO A 36 8.07 -3.61 -3.98
CA PRO A 36 7.87 -3.39 -2.54
C PRO A 36 9.10 -2.81 -1.82
N ASN A 37 10.29 -3.05 -2.35
CA ASN A 37 11.55 -2.57 -1.76
C ASN A 37 11.98 -1.18 -2.27
N GLU A 38 11.22 -0.58 -3.20
CA GLU A 38 11.56 0.69 -3.84
C GLU A 38 10.47 1.75 -3.67
N ILE A 39 9.31 1.36 -3.13
CA ILE A 39 8.17 2.26 -2.98
C ILE A 39 8.50 3.50 -2.13
N ASP A 40 9.31 3.36 -1.11
CA ASP A 40 9.75 4.47 -0.25
C ASP A 40 10.57 5.50 -1.03
N LYS A 41 11.58 5.05 -1.78
CA LYS A 41 12.44 5.92 -2.60
C LYS A 41 11.66 6.61 -3.71
N MET A 42 10.79 5.88 -4.38
CA MET A 42 9.92 6.45 -5.42
C MET A 42 8.93 7.45 -4.84
N SER A 43 8.40 7.17 -3.65
CA SER A 43 7.51 8.09 -2.94
C SER A 43 8.21 9.41 -2.60
N VAL A 44 9.46 9.36 -2.13
CA VAL A 44 10.28 10.57 -1.90
C VAL A 44 10.44 11.36 -3.21
N PHE A 45 10.81 10.68 -4.30
CA PHE A 45 10.96 11.35 -5.60
C PHE A 45 9.66 11.98 -6.08
N LEU A 46 8.53 11.26 -5.97
CA LEU A 46 7.21 11.76 -6.38
C LEU A 46 6.78 12.98 -5.55
N HIS A 47 7.11 12.98 -4.25
CA HIS A 47 6.78 14.08 -3.35
C HIS A 47 7.66 15.32 -3.59
N ASP A 48 8.98 15.14 -3.69
CA ASP A 48 9.95 16.24 -3.70
C ASP A 48 10.20 16.85 -5.09
N ASN A 49 9.87 16.12 -6.16
CA ASN A 49 10.07 16.61 -7.52
C ASN A 49 9.14 17.79 -7.81
N GLN A 50 9.73 18.94 -8.23
CA GLN A 50 9.00 20.19 -8.48
C GLN A 50 7.93 20.11 -9.59
N GLU A 51 8.05 19.16 -10.50
CA GLU A 51 7.08 18.94 -11.58
C GLU A 51 5.94 17.98 -11.17
N LEU A 52 6.10 17.26 -10.04
CA LEU A 52 5.16 16.25 -9.58
C LEU A 52 4.45 16.66 -8.30
N GLN A 53 5.18 17.01 -7.24
CA GLN A 53 4.66 17.49 -5.96
C GLN A 53 3.46 16.69 -5.43
N PHE A 54 3.60 15.36 -5.34
CA PHE A 54 2.58 14.50 -4.74
C PHE A 54 2.56 14.65 -3.22
N ASP A 55 1.96 15.73 -2.75
CA ASP A 55 1.92 16.15 -1.35
C ASP A 55 0.85 15.43 -0.51
N SER A 56 -0.08 14.73 -1.16
CA SER A 56 -1.21 14.08 -0.48
C SER A 56 -1.29 12.58 -0.78
N LEU A 57 -1.28 11.77 0.28
CA LEU A 57 -1.72 10.38 0.25
C LEU A 57 -3.22 10.37 0.59
N VAL A 58 -4.05 10.15 -0.41
CA VAL A 58 -5.52 10.14 -0.28
C VAL A 58 -6.00 8.87 0.38
N LEU A 59 -5.46 7.73 -0.03
CA LEU A 59 -5.82 6.41 0.47
C LEU A 59 -4.65 5.44 0.32
N LEU A 60 -4.46 4.60 1.33
CA LEU A 60 -3.67 3.38 1.24
C LEU A 60 -4.55 2.22 1.68
N SER A 61 -4.64 1.18 0.87
CA SER A 61 -5.41 -0.02 1.23
C SER A 61 -4.74 -1.31 0.79
N GLY A 62 -4.84 -2.34 1.65
CA GLY A 62 -4.46 -3.70 1.34
C GLY A 62 -5.54 -4.41 0.52
N VAL A 63 -5.13 -5.37 -0.30
CA VAL A 63 -6.03 -6.23 -1.08
C VAL A 63 -5.49 -7.66 -1.06
N ASP A 64 -6.37 -8.62 -0.78
CA ASP A 64 -6.06 -10.06 -0.86
C ASP A 64 -6.41 -10.60 -2.25
N GLU A 65 -5.40 -10.91 -3.05
CA GLU A 65 -5.51 -11.51 -4.38
C GLU A 65 -5.37 -13.05 -4.32
N VAL A 66 -6.34 -13.70 -3.68
CA VAL A 66 -6.31 -15.14 -3.39
C VAL A 66 -5.97 -16.01 -4.60
N LYS A 67 -6.57 -15.73 -5.78
CA LYS A 67 -6.34 -16.51 -7.00
C LYS A 67 -4.89 -16.51 -7.45
N ALA A 68 -4.17 -15.40 -7.18
CA ALA A 68 -2.76 -15.25 -7.50
C ALA A 68 -1.84 -15.65 -6.34
N ASN A 69 -2.38 -15.93 -5.16
CA ASN A 69 -1.66 -16.12 -3.90
C ASN A 69 -0.76 -14.92 -3.53
N LEU A 70 -1.27 -13.72 -3.75
CA LEU A 70 -0.55 -12.45 -3.55
C LEU A 70 -1.34 -11.54 -2.61
N LEU A 71 -0.62 -10.62 -1.97
CA LEU A 71 -1.19 -9.44 -1.34
C LEU A 71 -0.72 -8.19 -2.10
N SER A 72 -1.61 -7.22 -2.22
CA SER A 72 -1.29 -5.96 -2.88
C SER A 72 -1.58 -4.78 -1.96
N VAL A 73 -0.82 -3.71 -2.12
CA VAL A 73 -1.10 -2.42 -1.49
C VAL A 73 -1.29 -1.38 -2.58
N TYR A 74 -2.40 -0.67 -2.51
CA TYR A 74 -2.74 0.42 -3.42
C TYR A 74 -2.57 1.76 -2.71
N TYR A 75 -1.84 2.67 -3.32
CA TYR A 75 -1.60 4.03 -2.85
C TYR A 75 -2.22 5.01 -3.83
N HIS A 76 -3.28 5.68 -3.42
CA HIS A 76 -3.88 6.77 -4.18
C HIS A 76 -3.22 8.07 -3.73
N ILE A 77 -2.44 8.65 -4.60
CA ILE A 77 -1.71 9.88 -4.32
C ILE A 77 -2.11 11.00 -5.27
N GLU A 78 -2.11 12.22 -4.76
CA GLU A 78 -2.44 13.41 -5.55
C GLU A 78 -1.52 14.58 -5.22
N SER A 79 -1.41 15.49 -6.17
CA SER A 79 -0.84 16.81 -5.96
C SER A 79 -1.97 17.81 -5.75
N THR A 80 -2.03 18.42 -4.58
CA THR A 80 -3.05 19.44 -4.28
C THR A 80 -2.79 20.75 -5.03
N SER A 81 -1.53 21.02 -5.39
CA SER A 81 -1.11 22.22 -6.13
C SER A 81 -1.27 22.07 -7.64
N ILE A 82 -0.75 20.98 -8.22
CA ILE A 82 -0.72 20.76 -9.68
C ILE A 82 -1.98 20.03 -10.19
N LYS A 83 -2.76 19.41 -9.27
CA LYS A 83 -4.04 18.75 -9.57
C LYS A 83 -3.91 17.51 -10.47
N HIS A 84 -2.87 16.72 -10.32
CA HIS A 84 -2.77 15.41 -10.96
C HIS A 84 -2.81 14.29 -9.92
N LYS A 85 -3.18 13.10 -10.38
CA LYS A 85 -3.37 11.92 -9.56
C LYS A 85 -2.74 10.71 -10.22
N ILE A 86 -2.33 9.75 -9.41
CA ILE A 86 -1.91 8.42 -9.87
C ILE A 86 -2.14 7.39 -8.76
N VAL A 87 -2.32 6.15 -9.16
CA VAL A 87 -2.38 5.03 -8.22
C VAL A 87 -1.10 4.23 -8.35
N LEU A 88 -0.39 4.03 -7.22
CA LEU A 88 0.72 3.10 -7.16
C LEU A 88 0.20 1.77 -6.62
N LYS A 89 0.65 0.67 -7.20
CA LYS A 89 0.36 -0.68 -6.73
C LYS A 89 1.66 -1.39 -6.41
N VAL A 90 1.75 -1.91 -5.21
CA VAL A 90 2.81 -2.82 -4.78
C VAL A 90 2.22 -4.21 -4.64
N VAL A 91 2.93 -5.22 -5.12
CA VAL A 91 2.52 -6.62 -5.02
C VAL A 91 3.59 -7.38 -4.25
N THR A 92 3.15 -8.22 -3.30
CA THR A 92 4.04 -9.02 -2.47
C THR A 92 3.51 -10.44 -2.30
N ASP A 93 4.39 -11.37 -1.95
CA ASP A 93 4.01 -12.74 -1.67
C ASP A 93 3.15 -12.81 -0.41
N ARG A 94 2.09 -13.62 -0.46
CA ARG A 94 1.14 -13.79 0.65
C ARG A 94 1.73 -14.49 1.86
N SER A 95 2.79 -15.29 1.66
CA SER A 95 3.48 -16.04 2.72
C SER A 95 4.42 -15.16 3.56
N ASN A 96 5.08 -14.19 2.92
CA ASN A 96 5.97 -13.22 3.59
C ASN A 96 5.76 -11.82 3.00
N PRO A 97 4.64 -11.17 3.32
CA PRO A 97 4.28 -9.88 2.73
C PRO A 97 5.02 -8.74 3.42
N GLU A 98 6.13 -8.31 2.82
CA GLU A 98 6.94 -7.19 3.29
C GLU A 98 6.95 -6.07 2.25
N VAL A 99 6.78 -4.82 2.70
CA VAL A 99 6.75 -3.60 1.88
C VAL A 99 7.46 -2.49 2.65
N ASN A 100 8.27 -1.67 1.98
CA ASN A 100 8.87 -0.52 2.64
C ASN A 100 7.80 0.52 3.01
N SER A 101 7.89 1.05 4.24
CA SER A 101 6.97 2.08 4.75
C SER A 101 7.17 3.40 4.03
N VAL A 102 6.07 4.11 3.78
CA VAL A 102 6.07 5.47 3.22
C VAL A 102 5.73 6.55 4.26
N THR A 103 5.73 6.21 5.55
CA THR A 103 5.46 7.14 6.66
C THR A 103 6.44 8.30 6.75
N SER A 104 7.66 8.14 6.24
CA SER A 104 8.65 9.21 6.14
C SER A 104 8.26 10.30 5.15
N VAL A 105 7.44 9.97 4.15
CA VAL A 105 6.95 10.88 3.11
C VAL A 105 5.60 11.47 3.49
N TRP A 106 4.64 10.60 3.79
CA TRP A 106 3.28 10.99 4.16
C TRP A 106 2.96 10.49 5.57
N LYS A 107 2.86 11.39 6.53
CA LYS A 107 2.56 11.02 7.92
C LYS A 107 1.22 10.31 8.10
N GLY A 108 0.24 10.59 7.23
CA GLY A 108 -1.04 9.91 7.23
C GLY A 108 -0.94 8.41 6.91
N ALA A 109 0.13 7.97 6.25
CA ALA A 109 0.39 6.56 5.97
C ALA A 109 0.50 5.69 7.24
N ASP A 110 0.94 6.25 8.37
CA ASP A 110 1.06 5.54 9.65
C ASP A 110 -0.20 4.71 9.96
N TRP A 111 -1.36 5.36 9.98
CA TRP A 111 -2.63 4.71 10.31
C TRP A 111 -3.07 3.69 9.26
N HIS A 112 -2.91 4.02 7.99
CA HIS A 112 -3.28 3.14 6.88
C HIS A 112 -2.37 1.89 6.80
N GLU A 113 -1.07 2.04 7.02
CA GLU A 113 -0.13 0.92 7.04
C GLU A 113 -0.39 0.00 8.23
N ARG A 114 -0.69 0.54 9.40
CA ARG A 114 -1.09 -0.24 10.57
C ARG A 114 -2.41 -0.98 10.37
N GLU A 115 -3.38 -0.37 9.69
CA GLU A 115 -4.62 -1.06 9.29
C GLU A 115 -4.32 -2.22 8.34
N ALA A 116 -3.53 -2.01 7.30
CA ALA A 116 -3.15 -3.06 6.35
C ALA A 116 -2.33 -4.17 7.02
N TYR A 117 -1.47 -3.83 7.97
CA TYR A 117 -0.79 -4.81 8.81
C TYR A 117 -1.78 -5.62 9.66
N ASP A 118 -2.69 -4.96 10.35
CA ASP A 118 -3.64 -5.60 11.27
C ASP A 118 -4.64 -6.51 10.53
N MET A 119 -5.15 -6.06 9.38
CA MET A 119 -6.22 -6.74 8.64
C MET A 119 -5.72 -7.78 7.63
N TYR A 120 -4.53 -7.60 7.06
CA TYR A 120 -3.97 -8.48 6.02
C TYR A 120 -2.64 -9.14 6.40
N GLY A 121 -1.96 -8.66 7.42
CA GLY A 121 -0.64 -9.12 7.83
C GLY A 121 0.51 -8.61 6.98
N ILE A 122 0.31 -7.52 6.24
CA ILE A 122 1.38 -6.87 5.46
C ILE A 122 2.32 -6.15 6.41
N LYS A 123 3.59 -6.52 6.42
CA LYS A 123 4.61 -5.91 7.25
C LYS A 123 5.22 -4.72 6.54
N PHE A 124 5.11 -3.54 7.13
CA PHE A 124 5.75 -2.34 6.61
C PHE A 124 7.12 -2.14 7.28
N THR A 125 8.19 -2.44 6.54
CA THR A 125 9.57 -2.28 7.03
C THR A 125 9.89 -0.80 7.22
N ASN A 126 10.64 -0.49 8.27
CA ASN A 126 10.97 0.89 8.69
C ASN A 126 9.75 1.74 9.14
N HIS A 127 8.60 1.12 9.39
CA HIS A 127 7.50 1.82 10.04
C HIS A 127 7.87 2.15 11.50
N PRO A 128 7.64 3.37 11.98
CA PRO A 128 8.11 3.80 13.32
C PRO A 128 7.39 3.09 14.47
N ASP A 129 6.14 2.65 14.30
CA ASP A 129 5.33 2.03 15.36
C ASP A 129 4.31 1.03 14.77
N LEU A 130 4.80 -0.04 14.12
CA LEU A 130 3.96 -1.04 13.49
C LEU A 130 3.31 -1.97 14.52
N ARG A 131 2.09 -1.65 14.90
CA ARG A 131 1.27 -2.42 15.85
C ARG A 131 -0.19 -2.45 15.43
N ARG A 132 -0.96 -3.41 15.94
CA ARG A 132 -2.41 -3.51 15.70
C ARG A 132 -3.14 -2.24 16.15
N ILE A 133 -4.23 -1.89 15.45
CA ILE A 133 -5.07 -0.72 15.77
C ILE A 133 -6.57 -1.05 15.83
N LEU A 134 -7.02 -2.08 15.14
CA LEU A 134 -8.44 -2.47 15.07
C LEU A 134 -8.70 -3.73 15.90
N MET A 135 -7.84 -4.74 15.78
CA MET A 135 -7.95 -5.96 16.55
C MET A 135 -7.29 -5.81 17.94
N PRO A 136 -7.73 -6.58 18.93
CA PRO A 136 -7.06 -6.64 20.23
C PRO A 136 -5.57 -6.98 20.09
N TYR A 137 -4.75 -6.50 21.01
CA TYR A 137 -3.29 -6.69 20.99
C TYR A 137 -2.87 -8.17 21.06
N ASP A 138 -3.70 -9.00 21.70
CA ASP A 138 -3.53 -10.44 21.89
C ASP A 138 -4.29 -11.28 20.84
N TRP A 139 -4.71 -10.69 19.71
CA TRP A 139 -5.42 -11.40 18.67
C TRP A 139 -4.50 -12.34 17.89
N GLU A 140 -4.75 -13.66 17.97
CA GLU A 140 -3.95 -14.70 17.33
C GLU A 140 -4.71 -15.45 16.22
N ALA A 141 -6.00 -15.15 16.02
CA ALA A 141 -6.85 -15.87 15.06
C ALA A 141 -6.61 -15.51 13.57
N GLY A 142 -5.54 -14.77 13.28
CA GLY A 142 -5.17 -14.41 11.91
C GLY A 142 -5.57 -13.00 11.50
N TYR A 143 -5.84 -12.83 10.20
CA TYR A 143 -6.03 -11.51 9.59
C TYR A 143 -7.45 -11.40 9.01
N PRO A 144 -8.33 -10.57 9.62
CA PRO A 144 -9.77 -10.59 9.36
C PRO A 144 -10.22 -10.24 7.93
N LEU A 145 -9.42 -9.51 7.16
CA LEU A 145 -9.77 -9.16 5.78
C LEU A 145 -9.17 -10.10 4.72
N ARG A 146 -8.40 -11.11 5.13
CA ARG A 146 -8.03 -12.18 4.20
C ARG A 146 -9.26 -12.99 3.83
N LYS A 147 -9.35 -13.39 2.57
CA LYS A 147 -10.54 -14.09 2.04
C LYS A 147 -10.72 -15.52 2.55
N ASP A 148 -9.68 -16.14 3.09
CA ASP A 148 -9.66 -17.44 3.73
C ASP A 148 -9.70 -17.36 5.27
N TYR A 149 -9.95 -16.18 5.82
CA TYR A 149 -10.09 -15.99 7.25
C TYR A 149 -11.37 -16.62 7.78
N GLU A 150 -11.25 -17.35 8.88
CA GLU A 150 -12.37 -17.91 9.64
C GLU A 150 -12.35 -17.32 11.06
N ASN A 151 -13.52 -16.87 11.53
CA ASN A 151 -13.64 -16.39 12.90
C ASN A 151 -13.35 -17.52 13.91
N PRO A 152 -12.61 -17.25 14.98
CA PRO A 152 -12.47 -18.23 16.07
C PRO A 152 -13.82 -18.47 16.73
N GLU A 153 -14.08 -19.70 17.18
CA GLU A 153 -15.32 -20.02 17.90
C GLU A 153 -15.38 -19.30 19.26
N PHE A 154 -14.23 -19.12 19.88
CA PHE A 154 -14.10 -18.45 21.20
C PHE A 154 -12.96 -17.43 21.16
N TYR A 155 -13.17 -16.33 21.87
CA TYR A 155 -12.14 -15.33 22.18
C TYR A 155 -12.20 -15.01 23.67
N GLN A 156 -11.07 -15.16 24.38
CA GLN A 156 -10.96 -14.97 25.84
C GLN A 156 -12.05 -15.71 26.63
N GLY A 157 -12.42 -16.92 26.23
CA GLY A 157 -13.45 -17.74 26.85
C GLY A 157 -14.89 -17.35 26.52
N MET A 158 -15.10 -16.31 25.74
CA MET A 158 -16.41 -15.88 25.24
C MET A 158 -16.65 -16.44 23.84
N LYS A 159 -17.88 -16.95 23.60
CA LYS A 159 -18.28 -17.41 22.28
C LYS A 159 -18.42 -16.23 21.34
N VAL A 160 -17.73 -16.29 20.18
CA VAL A 160 -17.88 -15.30 19.13
C VAL A 160 -19.23 -15.53 18.44
N PRO A 161 -20.09 -14.50 18.32
CA PRO A 161 -21.49 -14.69 17.92
C PRO A 161 -21.73 -15.02 16.43
N TYR A 162 -20.70 -15.00 15.58
CA TYR A 162 -20.86 -15.24 14.13
C TYR A 162 -19.79 -16.16 13.57
#